data_252263b59838613a57a30a4a64b773b6
#
_entry.id   252263b59838613a57a30a4a64b773b6
#
_cell.length_a   1.000
_cell.length_b   1.000
_cell.length_c   1.000
_cell.angle_alpha   90.00
_cell.angle_beta   90.00
_cell.angle_gamma   90.00
#
_symmetry.space_group_name_H-M   'P 1'
#
loop_
_entity.id
_entity.type
_entity.pdbx_description
1 polymer ?
#
loop_
_entity_poly.entity_id
_entity_poly.type
_entity_poly.pdbx_seq_one_letter_code
_entity_poly.pdbx_strand_id
1 'polypeptide(L)'
;MKCNMGSGIFELLIIIWIGAYFQRTRATTKMYFMEDHCGGMVDFAQDDTSAASVQLTNNISYNNNLDCTFQIRAHRGKRLMIRFLNMDIEWGATCSDDYLIIFDGQIQDGKGVQGLRRRICGSVAPRDTYTTSGEIATLKFRSNAYLSDEGFHILLTAYRSSDSSCYMNEYQCRASLRCIENNLKCDQYDNCGDGSDECWTASSAIIGCIVGASVTVCLFTGLVVYCCCKRNKKPALEKERQEDESGSPGNISYSGYSLTNKPFTSSIAKTPSYNYSYSSRTAPSQIWITVPPSSSYGGVTKFS
;
A
#
# COMPACT_ATOMS: atom_id res chain seq x y z
N MET A 1 -8.86 46.63 14.28
CA MET A 1 -10.16 45.93 14.40
C MET A 1 -10.17 44.75 13.42
N LYS A 2 -10.16 43.55 14.00
CA LYS A 2 -10.62 42.24 13.48
C LYS A 2 -10.34 41.83 12.01
N CYS A 3 -9.20 41.19 11.80
CA CYS A 3 -8.97 40.25 10.70
C CYS A 3 -8.85 38.82 11.29
N ASN A 4 -9.87 38.33 11.99
CA ASN A 4 -9.70 37.04 12.72
C ASN A 4 -10.92 36.11 12.62
N MET A 5 -11.65 36.11 11.49
CA MET A 5 -12.85 35.27 11.40
C MET A 5 -12.97 34.37 10.16
N GLY A 6 -11.93 34.31 9.31
CA GLY A 6 -11.97 33.47 8.09
C GLY A 6 -11.13 32.19 8.15
N SER A 7 -10.09 32.15 8.99
CA SER A 7 -9.12 31.05 9.01
C SER A 7 -9.69 29.76 9.63
N GLY A 8 -10.43 29.85 10.74
CA GLY A 8 -10.89 28.66 11.45
C GLY A 8 -11.98 27.87 10.74
N ILE A 9 -12.83 28.54 9.94
CA ILE A 9 -13.91 27.86 9.20
C ILE A 9 -13.32 27.08 8.01
N PHE A 10 -12.28 27.59 7.37
CA PHE A 10 -11.60 26.92 6.26
C PHE A 10 -10.84 25.68 6.73
N GLU A 11 -10.16 25.74 7.86
CA GLU A 11 -9.47 24.55 8.44
C GLU A 11 -10.47 23.48 8.87
N LEU A 12 -11.59 23.85 9.47
CA LEU A 12 -12.67 22.92 9.83
C LEU A 12 -13.28 22.25 8.60
N LEU A 13 -13.50 22.98 7.50
CA LEU A 13 -14.03 22.43 6.26
C LEU A 13 -13.03 21.47 5.60
N ILE A 14 -11.74 21.75 5.65
CA ILE A 14 -10.69 20.86 5.13
C ILE A 14 -10.62 19.57 5.98
N ILE A 15 -10.69 19.67 7.31
CA ILE A 15 -10.68 18.49 8.21
C ILE A 15 -11.93 17.64 8.00
N ILE A 16 -13.11 18.25 7.85
CA ILE A 16 -14.36 17.54 7.57
C ILE A 16 -14.28 16.86 6.19
N TRP A 17 -13.71 17.52 5.19
CA TRP A 17 -13.55 16.98 3.85
C TRP A 17 -12.56 15.81 3.80
N ILE A 18 -11.41 15.94 4.49
CA ILE A 18 -10.43 14.86 4.65
C ILE A 18 -11.05 13.72 5.46
N GLY A 19 -11.78 14.00 6.53
CA GLY A 19 -12.49 12.98 7.31
C GLY A 19 -13.56 12.23 6.53
N ALA A 20 -14.34 12.93 5.69
CA ALA A 20 -15.34 12.32 4.80
C ALA A 20 -14.69 11.48 3.68
N TYR A 21 -13.49 11.83 3.22
CA TYR A 21 -12.75 11.07 2.22
C TYR A 21 -12.16 9.78 2.81
N PHE A 22 -11.74 9.80 4.07
CA PHE A 22 -11.16 8.65 4.77
C PHE A 22 -12.20 7.60 5.21
N GLN A 23 -13.48 7.96 5.31
CA GLN A 23 -14.54 7.01 5.70
C GLN A 23 -15.02 6.09 4.58
N ARG A 24 -14.47 6.20 3.36
CA ARG A 24 -15.03 5.51 2.17
C ARG A 24 -14.43 4.17 1.84
N THR A 25 -13.51 3.65 2.65
CA THR A 25 -12.91 2.34 2.40
C THR A 25 -13.18 1.38 3.56
N ARG A 26 -14.40 0.86 3.66
CA ARG A 26 -14.60 -0.42 4.32
C ARG A 26 -14.22 -1.48 3.30
N ALA A 27 -13.00 -1.99 3.40
CA ALA A 27 -12.63 -3.21 2.74
C ALA A 27 -13.61 -4.30 3.21
N THR A 28 -14.24 -4.97 2.26
CA THR A 28 -15.20 -6.05 2.57
C THR A 28 -14.53 -7.42 2.48
N THR A 29 -13.31 -7.48 1.98
CA THR A 29 -12.46 -8.67 2.02
C THR A 29 -11.92 -8.86 3.44
N LYS A 30 -12.32 -9.94 4.10
CA LYS A 30 -11.84 -10.28 5.44
C LYS A 30 -10.60 -11.17 5.38
N MET A 31 -9.67 -10.94 6.30
CA MET A 31 -8.46 -11.75 6.42
C MET A 31 -8.64 -12.84 7.48
N TYR A 32 -8.19 -14.05 7.16
CA TYR A 32 -8.21 -15.21 8.04
C TYR A 32 -6.84 -15.89 8.02
N PHE A 33 -6.40 -16.38 9.19
CA PHE A 33 -5.23 -17.25 9.31
C PHE A 33 -5.72 -18.69 9.48
N MET A 34 -5.31 -19.57 8.56
CA MET A 34 -5.82 -20.94 8.54
C MET A 34 -5.45 -21.72 9.81
N GLU A 35 -4.25 -21.52 10.36
CA GLU A 35 -3.80 -22.17 11.60
C GLU A 35 -4.71 -21.83 12.79
N ASP A 36 -5.20 -20.60 12.88
CA ASP A 36 -6.09 -20.16 13.96
C ASP A 36 -7.52 -20.72 13.79
N HIS A 37 -7.85 -21.20 12.61
CA HIS A 37 -9.20 -21.65 12.23
C HIS A 37 -9.22 -23.12 11.79
N CYS A 38 -8.27 -23.95 12.23
CA CYS A 38 -8.22 -25.37 11.89
C CYS A 38 -9.50 -26.11 12.25
N GLY A 39 -10.04 -26.86 11.30
CA GLY A 39 -11.32 -27.55 11.43
C GLY A 39 -12.54 -26.65 11.31
N GLY A 40 -12.34 -25.36 11.15
CA GLY A 40 -13.40 -24.35 11.05
C GLY A 40 -13.93 -24.14 9.64
N MET A 41 -14.98 -23.32 9.58
CA MET A 41 -15.61 -22.88 8.34
C MET A 41 -15.95 -21.39 8.43
N VAL A 42 -15.66 -20.66 7.35
CA VAL A 42 -16.14 -19.31 7.11
C VAL A 42 -17.33 -19.38 6.16
N ASP A 43 -18.47 -18.83 6.59
CA ASP A 43 -19.67 -18.72 5.77
C ASP A 43 -19.89 -17.26 5.41
N PHE A 44 -19.76 -16.91 4.15
CA PHE A 44 -19.86 -15.53 3.68
C PHE A 44 -21.21 -14.88 3.98
N ALA A 45 -22.27 -15.68 4.08
CA ALA A 45 -23.58 -15.17 4.43
C ALA A 45 -23.70 -14.82 5.92
N GLN A 46 -23.00 -15.55 6.80
CA GLN A 46 -23.00 -15.29 8.25
C GLN A 46 -22.00 -14.18 8.61
N ASP A 47 -20.86 -14.15 7.91
CA ASP A 47 -19.79 -13.21 8.17
C ASP A 47 -19.97 -11.85 7.47
N ASP A 48 -21.04 -11.65 6.74
CA ASP A 48 -21.34 -10.44 5.96
C ASP A 48 -20.12 -10.00 5.10
N THR A 49 -19.60 -10.96 4.32
CA THR A 49 -18.48 -10.76 3.43
C THR A 49 -18.71 -11.44 2.09
N SER A 50 -18.01 -11.06 1.07
CA SER A 50 -18.06 -11.67 -0.27
C SER A 50 -16.71 -12.12 -0.78
N ALA A 51 -15.65 -11.84 0.01
CA ALA A 51 -14.30 -12.32 -0.26
C ALA A 51 -13.56 -12.58 1.04
N ALA A 52 -12.66 -13.57 1.01
CA ALA A 52 -11.75 -13.91 2.09
C ALA A 52 -10.31 -13.95 1.59
N SER A 53 -9.45 -13.24 2.27
CA SER A 53 -8.00 -13.33 2.14
C SER A 53 -7.51 -14.33 3.17
N VAL A 54 -7.07 -15.52 2.74
CA VAL A 54 -6.65 -16.60 3.62
C VAL A 54 -5.14 -16.75 3.55
N GLN A 55 -4.48 -16.52 4.67
CA GLN A 55 -3.07 -16.87 4.88
C GLN A 55 -2.96 -18.14 5.71
N LEU A 56 -1.89 -18.90 5.53
CA LEU A 56 -1.66 -20.10 6.33
C LEU A 56 -1.42 -19.72 7.79
N THR A 57 -0.52 -18.81 8.06
CA THR A 57 -0.08 -18.36 9.39
C THR A 57 0.05 -16.85 9.47
N ASN A 58 0.00 -16.30 10.69
CA ASN A 58 0.34 -14.93 11.00
C ASN A 58 1.80 -14.78 11.49
N ASN A 59 2.53 -15.90 11.60
CA ASN A 59 3.93 -15.94 11.99
C ASN A 59 4.85 -15.82 10.77
N ILE A 60 6.17 -15.75 11.01
CA ILE A 60 7.18 -15.73 9.95
C ILE A 60 7.18 -17.05 9.17
N SER A 61 6.89 -18.18 9.85
CA SER A 61 6.77 -19.51 9.24
C SER A 61 5.65 -20.29 9.89
N TYR A 62 5.07 -21.23 9.12
CA TYR A 62 4.01 -22.12 9.62
C TYR A 62 4.56 -23.17 10.60
N ASN A 63 3.64 -23.76 11.38
CA ASN A 63 3.99 -24.80 12.37
C ASN A 63 4.31 -26.14 11.70
N ASN A 64 5.29 -26.84 12.26
CA ASN A 64 5.59 -28.22 11.88
C ASN A 64 4.51 -29.19 12.40
N ASN A 65 4.37 -30.35 11.76
CA ASN A 65 3.38 -31.37 12.08
C ASN A 65 1.92 -30.88 12.03
N LEU A 66 1.65 -29.91 11.18
CA LEU A 66 0.31 -29.39 10.98
C LEU A 66 -0.52 -30.34 10.08
N ASP A 67 -1.74 -30.65 10.47
CA ASP A 67 -2.77 -31.26 9.61
C ASP A 67 -4.05 -30.45 9.79
N CYS A 68 -4.18 -29.42 8.99
CA CYS A 68 -5.20 -28.39 9.13
C CYS A 68 -6.16 -28.43 7.94
N THR A 69 -7.44 -28.28 8.26
CA THR A 69 -8.51 -28.18 7.27
C THR A 69 -9.30 -26.91 7.52
N PHE A 70 -9.61 -26.17 6.50
CA PHE A 70 -10.38 -24.93 6.58
C PHE A 70 -11.35 -24.83 5.42
N GLN A 71 -12.63 -24.57 5.71
CA GLN A 71 -13.68 -24.50 4.69
C GLN A 71 -14.14 -23.06 4.48
N ILE A 72 -14.41 -22.73 3.25
CA ILE A 72 -15.02 -21.45 2.85
C ILE A 72 -16.28 -21.75 2.07
N ARG A 73 -17.39 -21.13 2.50
CA ARG A 73 -18.68 -21.24 1.84
C ARG A 73 -19.09 -19.88 1.28
N ALA A 74 -19.34 -19.83 -0.01
CA ALA A 74 -19.94 -18.66 -0.67
C ALA A 74 -21.44 -18.55 -0.31
N HIS A 75 -22.01 -17.40 -0.63
CA HIS A 75 -23.48 -17.21 -0.62
C HIS A 75 -24.17 -18.23 -1.51
N ARG A 76 -25.38 -18.59 -1.14
CA ARG A 76 -26.19 -19.57 -1.89
C ARG A 76 -26.31 -19.17 -3.38
N GLY A 77 -26.03 -20.14 -4.26
CA GLY A 77 -26.07 -19.94 -5.71
C GLY A 77 -24.83 -19.24 -6.29
N LYS A 78 -23.85 -18.86 -5.47
CA LYS A 78 -22.56 -18.35 -5.92
C LYS A 78 -21.49 -19.46 -5.88
N ARG A 79 -20.40 -19.25 -6.62
CA ARG A 79 -19.20 -20.09 -6.64
C ARG A 79 -18.03 -19.30 -6.10
N LEU A 80 -16.92 -19.94 -5.86
CA LEU A 80 -15.69 -19.31 -5.40
C LEU A 80 -14.66 -19.21 -6.53
N MET A 81 -14.10 -18.04 -6.74
CA MET A 81 -12.84 -17.85 -7.45
C MET A 81 -11.69 -17.94 -6.45
N ILE A 82 -10.61 -18.59 -6.86
CA ILE A 82 -9.42 -18.86 -6.05
C ILE A 82 -8.21 -18.31 -6.77
N ARG A 83 -7.48 -17.41 -6.12
CA ARG A 83 -6.25 -16.82 -6.63
C ARG A 83 -5.15 -16.93 -5.58
N PHE A 84 -3.97 -17.32 -6.02
CA PHE A 84 -2.78 -17.29 -5.18
C PHE A 84 -2.16 -15.90 -5.26
N LEU A 85 -1.99 -15.25 -4.11
CA LEU A 85 -1.32 -13.96 -3.98
C LEU A 85 0.16 -14.14 -3.67
N ASN A 86 0.47 -15.12 -2.79
CA ASN A 86 1.83 -15.54 -2.47
C ASN A 86 1.85 -17.03 -2.11
N MET A 87 3.00 -17.67 -2.26
CA MET A 87 3.20 -19.05 -1.84
C MET A 87 4.68 -19.30 -1.57
N ASP A 88 4.97 -19.86 -0.41
CA ASP A 88 6.28 -20.36 -0.02
C ASP A 88 6.09 -21.53 0.94
N ILE A 89 5.92 -22.73 0.38
CA ILE A 89 5.75 -24.00 1.10
C ILE A 89 6.99 -24.83 0.83
N GLU A 90 7.50 -25.55 1.83
CA GLU A 90 8.67 -26.40 1.66
C GLU A 90 8.63 -27.18 0.34
N TRP A 91 9.73 -27.05 -0.44
CA TRP A 91 9.76 -27.65 -1.77
C TRP A 91 10.06 -29.15 -1.71
N GLY A 92 9.28 -29.94 -2.42
CA GLY A 92 9.52 -31.35 -2.65
C GLY A 92 9.09 -31.74 -4.05
N ALA A 93 9.86 -32.63 -4.69
CA ALA A 93 9.60 -33.03 -6.10
C ALA A 93 8.18 -33.58 -6.33
N THR A 94 7.60 -34.22 -5.32
CA THR A 94 6.26 -34.82 -5.33
C THR A 94 5.28 -34.14 -4.38
N CYS A 95 5.70 -33.05 -3.71
CA CYS A 95 4.95 -32.44 -2.62
C CYS A 95 4.43 -33.49 -1.62
N SER A 96 5.34 -34.39 -1.15
CA SER A 96 4.98 -35.45 -0.21
C SER A 96 5.07 -35.02 1.24
N ASP A 97 5.94 -34.07 1.53
CA ASP A 97 6.30 -33.61 2.86
C ASP A 97 5.32 -32.51 3.29
N ASP A 98 5.47 -31.29 2.77
CA ASP A 98 4.57 -30.19 3.03
C ASP A 98 3.74 -29.89 1.77
N TYR A 99 2.44 -29.72 1.95
CA TYR A 99 1.58 -29.44 0.80
C TYR A 99 0.23 -28.85 1.18
N LEU A 100 -0.29 -28.07 0.24
CA LEU A 100 -1.68 -27.62 0.20
C LEU A 100 -2.48 -28.45 -0.80
N ILE A 101 -3.69 -28.81 -0.44
CA ILE A 101 -4.73 -29.35 -1.35
C ILE A 101 -5.94 -28.42 -1.26
N ILE A 102 -6.52 -28.10 -2.40
CA ILE A 102 -7.80 -27.39 -2.45
C ILE A 102 -8.85 -28.30 -3.10
N PHE A 103 -9.88 -28.62 -2.36
CA PHE A 103 -11.00 -29.43 -2.81
C PHE A 103 -12.13 -28.54 -3.34
N ASP A 104 -12.74 -28.98 -4.44
CA ASP A 104 -13.96 -28.42 -5.01
C ASP A 104 -15.17 -29.05 -4.32
N GLY A 105 -15.59 -28.49 -3.21
CA GLY A 105 -16.58 -29.04 -2.30
C GLY A 105 -15.98 -29.50 -0.98
N GLN A 106 -16.52 -30.57 -0.43
CA GLN A 106 -16.06 -31.18 0.81
C GLN A 106 -14.91 -32.18 0.55
N ILE A 107 -14.13 -32.50 1.59
CA ILE A 107 -13.01 -33.46 1.47
C ILE A 107 -13.52 -34.84 1.05
N GLN A 108 -14.70 -35.27 1.57
CA GLN A 108 -15.31 -36.56 1.28
C GLN A 108 -15.59 -36.76 -0.21
N ASP A 109 -15.82 -35.67 -0.94
CA ASP A 109 -16.09 -35.73 -2.39
C ASP A 109 -14.82 -36.08 -3.18
N GLY A 110 -13.64 -35.93 -2.56
CA GLY A 110 -12.33 -36.28 -3.14
C GLY A 110 -11.96 -35.51 -4.39
N LYS A 111 -12.78 -34.54 -4.78
CA LYS A 111 -12.66 -33.75 -6.03
C LYS A 111 -11.76 -32.55 -5.81
N GLY A 112 -10.65 -32.49 -6.52
CA GLY A 112 -9.80 -31.30 -6.56
C GLY A 112 -10.37 -30.22 -7.48
N VAL A 113 -9.96 -28.97 -7.26
CA VAL A 113 -10.31 -27.84 -8.12
C VAL A 113 -9.73 -28.07 -9.52
N GLN A 114 -10.55 -27.89 -10.54
CA GLN A 114 -10.17 -28.14 -11.93
C GLN A 114 -9.01 -27.23 -12.36
N GLY A 115 -8.02 -27.82 -13.03
CA GLY A 115 -6.83 -27.10 -13.52
C GLY A 115 -5.73 -26.91 -12.47
N LEU A 116 -6.04 -27.12 -11.17
CA LEU A 116 -5.08 -27.02 -10.10
C LEU A 116 -4.42 -28.37 -9.80
N ARG A 117 -3.12 -28.38 -9.51
CA ARG A 117 -2.44 -29.60 -9.07
C ARG A 117 -3.06 -30.12 -7.79
N ARG A 118 -3.10 -31.45 -7.63
CA ARG A 118 -3.70 -32.05 -6.44
C ARG A 118 -2.95 -31.69 -5.16
N ARG A 119 -1.62 -31.67 -5.21
CA ARG A 119 -0.75 -31.18 -4.12
C ARG A 119 0.07 -30.02 -4.65
N ILE A 120 0.18 -28.99 -3.87
CA ILE A 120 0.85 -27.74 -4.21
C ILE A 120 1.90 -27.50 -3.13
N CYS A 121 3.15 -27.28 -3.55
CA CYS A 121 4.29 -26.91 -2.69
C CYS A 121 5.29 -26.08 -3.49
N GLY A 122 6.31 -25.55 -2.82
CA GLY A 122 7.33 -24.68 -3.36
C GLY A 122 6.97 -23.19 -3.31
N SER A 123 7.81 -22.36 -3.91
CA SER A 123 7.69 -20.89 -3.86
C SER A 123 7.10 -20.25 -5.13
N VAL A 124 6.65 -21.08 -6.08
CA VAL A 124 6.04 -20.56 -7.32
C VAL A 124 4.52 -20.67 -7.23
N ALA A 125 3.87 -19.58 -6.90
CA ALA A 125 2.42 -19.52 -6.85
C ALA A 125 1.78 -19.77 -8.22
N PRO A 126 0.70 -20.59 -8.30
CA PRO A 126 -0.11 -20.73 -9.50
C PRO A 126 -0.67 -19.38 -9.95
N ARG A 127 -0.53 -19.03 -11.23
CA ARG A 127 -0.87 -17.68 -11.73
C ARG A 127 -2.31 -17.55 -12.21
N ASP A 128 -2.96 -18.67 -12.49
CA ASP A 128 -4.31 -18.68 -13.03
C ASP A 128 -5.36 -18.41 -11.96
N THR A 129 -6.54 -18.02 -12.40
CA THR A 129 -7.72 -17.93 -11.55
C THR A 129 -8.50 -19.23 -11.64
N TYR A 130 -8.60 -19.95 -10.53
CA TYR A 130 -9.32 -21.22 -10.43
C TYR A 130 -10.73 -20.99 -9.90
N THR A 131 -11.63 -21.94 -10.16
CA THR A 131 -13.02 -21.79 -9.71
C THR A 131 -13.56 -23.11 -9.18
N THR A 132 -14.44 -23.01 -8.18
CA THR A 132 -15.21 -24.15 -7.70
C THR A 132 -16.41 -24.42 -8.60
N SER A 133 -16.89 -25.65 -8.61
CA SER A 133 -18.15 -26.02 -9.28
C SER A 133 -19.39 -25.70 -8.44
N GLY A 134 -19.22 -25.60 -7.12
CA GLY A 134 -20.27 -25.30 -6.16
C GLY A 134 -19.91 -24.14 -5.21
N GLU A 135 -20.64 -24.07 -4.10
CA GLU A 135 -20.55 -22.98 -3.11
C GLU A 135 -19.38 -23.15 -2.12
N ILE A 136 -18.74 -24.31 -2.08
CA ILE A 136 -17.76 -24.67 -1.04
C ILE A 136 -16.39 -24.92 -1.67
N ALA A 137 -15.36 -24.37 -1.04
CA ALA A 137 -13.97 -24.75 -1.21
C ALA A 137 -13.42 -25.26 0.13
N THR A 138 -12.67 -26.35 0.13
CA THR A 138 -11.99 -26.85 1.33
C THR A 138 -10.49 -26.84 1.10
N LEU A 139 -9.78 -26.09 1.92
CA LEU A 139 -8.32 -26.07 1.97
C LEU A 139 -7.85 -27.13 2.98
N LYS A 140 -6.91 -27.95 2.60
CA LYS A 140 -6.22 -28.90 3.50
C LYS A 140 -4.72 -28.64 3.37
N PHE A 141 -4.10 -28.26 4.47
CA PHE A 141 -2.66 -28.11 4.57
C PHE A 141 -2.06 -29.15 5.49
N ARG A 142 -0.94 -29.71 5.10
CA ARG A 142 -0.16 -30.63 5.91
C ARG A 142 1.31 -30.26 5.87
N SER A 143 1.97 -30.27 7.03
CA SER A 143 3.42 -30.15 7.15
C SER A 143 4.05 -31.33 7.89
N ASN A 144 5.33 -31.57 7.61
CA ASN A 144 6.15 -32.55 8.27
C ASN A 144 6.73 -32.01 9.61
N ALA A 145 7.72 -32.70 10.21
CA ALA A 145 8.30 -32.33 11.50
C ALA A 145 9.53 -31.42 11.39
N TYR A 146 9.95 -31.02 10.19
CA TYR A 146 11.27 -30.43 10.00
C TYR A 146 11.24 -28.98 9.56
N LEU A 147 11.39 -28.72 8.28
CA LEU A 147 11.48 -27.36 7.73
C LEU A 147 10.10 -26.71 7.58
N SER A 148 10.05 -25.39 7.68
CA SER A 148 8.83 -24.60 7.47
C SER A 148 9.18 -23.26 6.87
N ASP A 149 8.36 -22.81 5.93
CA ASP A 149 8.47 -21.56 5.20
C ASP A 149 7.29 -20.61 5.52
N GLU A 150 7.07 -19.53 4.74
CA GLU A 150 6.01 -18.55 5.00
C GLU A 150 4.58 -19.11 4.79
N GLY A 151 4.45 -20.18 4.00
CA GLY A 151 3.18 -20.83 3.70
C GLY A 151 2.52 -20.28 2.43
N PHE A 152 1.25 -19.90 2.50
CA PHE A 152 0.52 -19.38 1.35
C PHE A 152 -0.37 -18.21 1.73
N HIS A 153 -0.69 -17.41 0.71
CA HIS A 153 -1.70 -16.36 0.76
C HIS A 153 -2.62 -16.50 -0.44
N ILE A 154 -3.91 -16.75 -0.20
CA ILE A 154 -4.91 -17.05 -1.22
C ILE A 154 -6.10 -16.11 -1.03
N LEU A 155 -6.60 -15.56 -2.14
CA LEU A 155 -7.83 -14.82 -2.19
C LEU A 155 -8.95 -15.73 -2.70
N LEU A 156 -10.05 -15.80 -1.95
CA LEU A 156 -11.28 -16.49 -2.34
C LEU A 156 -12.39 -15.45 -2.49
N THR A 157 -12.97 -15.35 -3.68
CA THR A 157 -14.02 -14.37 -3.99
C THR A 157 -15.29 -15.08 -4.44
N ALA A 158 -16.41 -14.75 -3.83
CA ALA A 158 -17.71 -15.23 -4.26
C ALA A 158 -18.15 -14.54 -5.55
N TYR A 159 -18.51 -15.33 -6.56
CA TYR A 159 -18.95 -14.82 -7.85
C TYR A 159 -20.17 -15.56 -8.36
N ARG A 160 -20.89 -14.91 -9.25
CA ARG A 160 -21.97 -15.49 -10.05
C ARG A 160 -21.56 -15.50 -11.53
N SER A 161 -21.75 -16.62 -12.20
CA SER A 161 -21.65 -16.66 -13.65
C SER A 161 -22.90 -16.01 -14.25
N SER A 162 -22.73 -15.15 -15.24
CA SER A 162 -23.84 -14.51 -15.95
C SER A 162 -23.62 -14.62 -17.44
N ASP A 163 -24.65 -15.06 -18.15
CA ASP A 163 -24.64 -15.15 -19.60
C ASP A 163 -25.07 -13.81 -20.26
N SER A 164 -25.57 -12.85 -19.48
CA SER A 164 -26.08 -11.60 -20.02
C SER A 164 -25.62 -10.35 -19.26
N SER A 165 -26.00 -10.19 -18.01
CA SER A 165 -25.67 -9.01 -17.21
C SER A 165 -25.62 -9.34 -15.72
N CYS A 166 -24.89 -8.52 -14.96
CA CYS A 166 -24.85 -8.58 -13.51
C CYS A 166 -26.05 -7.83 -12.91
N TYR A 167 -26.41 -8.15 -11.66
CA TYR A 167 -27.43 -7.42 -10.93
C TYR A 167 -26.95 -6.01 -10.56
N MET A 168 -27.88 -5.13 -10.16
CA MET A 168 -27.56 -3.73 -9.85
C MET A 168 -26.51 -3.56 -8.72
N ASN A 169 -26.43 -4.51 -7.81
CA ASN A 169 -25.46 -4.53 -6.70
C ASN A 169 -24.19 -5.32 -7.02
N GLU A 170 -24.03 -5.77 -8.26
CA GLU A 170 -22.87 -6.52 -8.71
C GLU A 170 -22.04 -5.74 -9.72
N TYR A 171 -20.76 -6.02 -9.76
CA TYR A 171 -19.80 -5.54 -10.73
C TYR A 171 -19.44 -6.66 -11.70
N GLN A 172 -19.42 -6.38 -12.99
CA GLN A 172 -19.03 -7.33 -14.02
C GLN A 172 -17.52 -7.20 -14.32
N CYS A 173 -16.78 -8.28 -14.06
CA CYS A 173 -15.37 -8.39 -14.42
C CYS A 173 -15.20 -8.34 -15.96
N ARG A 174 -14.21 -7.58 -16.44
CA ARG A 174 -14.04 -7.32 -17.89
C ARG A 174 -13.65 -8.56 -18.67
N ALA A 175 -12.63 -9.30 -18.23
CA ALA A 175 -12.12 -10.45 -18.98
C ALA A 175 -12.97 -11.70 -18.84
N SER A 176 -13.54 -11.95 -17.64
CA SER A 176 -14.24 -13.21 -17.34
C SER A 176 -15.76 -13.10 -17.42
N LEU A 177 -16.31 -11.90 -17.53
CA LEU A 177 -17.75 -11.60 -17.48
C LEU A 177 -18.45 -12.15 -16.23
N ARG A 178 -17.68 -12.46 -15.18
CA ARG A 178 -18.19 -12.91 -13.89
C ARG A 178 -18.72 -11.71 -13.09
N CYS A 179 -19.73 -11.96 -12.28
CA CYS A 179 -20.34 -10.95 -11.43
C CYS A 179 -19.84 -11.12 -9.98
N ILE A 180 -19.20 -10.11 -9.46
CA ILE A 180 -18.78 -10.01 -8.05
C ILE A 180 -19.60 -8.93 -7.34
N GLU A 181 -19.63 -8.91 -6.02
CA GLU A 181 -20.31 -7.83 -5.32
C GLU A 181 -19.64 -6.48 -5.52
N ASN A 182 -20.45 -5.43 -5.65
CA ASN A 182 -19.97 -4.09 -5.98
C ASN A 182 -19.13 -3.45 -4.87
N ASN A 183 -19.26 -3.96 -3.63
CA ASN A 183 -18.46 -3.55 -2.47
C ASN A 183 -16.99 -4.04 -2.52
N LEU A 184 -16.69 -5.01 -3.40
CA LEU A 184 -15.34 -5.49 -3.68
C LEU A 184 -14.56 -4.60 -4.66
N LYS A 185 -15.19 -3.56 -5.19
CA LYS A 185 -14.50 -2.61 -6.06
C LYS A 185 -13.58 -1.69 -5.24
N CYS A 186 -12.33 -1.59 -5.71
CA CYS A 186 -11.34 -0.70 -5.11
C CYS A 186 -11.00 -1.07 -3.67
N ASP A 187 -11.04 -2.35 -3.33
CA ASP A 187 -10.74 -2.86 -1.99
C ASP A 187 -9.26 -3.29 -1.83
N GLN A 188 -8.43 -3.06 -2.87
CA GLN A 188 -7.02 -3.40 -2.95
C GLN A 188 -6.74 -4.89 -3.21
N TYR A 189 -7.78 -5.67 -3.46
CA TYR A 189 -7.67 -7.06 -3.87
C TYR A 189 -8.23 -7.22 -5.28
N ASP A 190 -7.43 -7.73 -6.21
CA ASP A 190 -7.92 -8.08 -7.54
C ASP A 190 -8.87 -9.29 -7.45
N ASN A 191 -10.13 -9.02 -7.14
CA ASN A 191 -11.19 -10.01 -6.98
C ASN A 191 -11.68 -10.58 -8.32
N CYS A 192 -11.45 -9.88 -9.42
CA CYS A 192 -11.78 -10.32 -10.76
C CYS A 192 -10.73 -11.22 -11.40
N GLY A 193 -9.47 -11.06 -11.00
CA GLY A 193 -8.33 -11.77 -11.61
C GLY A 193 -7.76 -11.10 -12.85
N ASP A 194 -8.34 -9.99 -13.28
CA ASP A 194 -7.90 -9.16 -14.41
C ASP A 194 -7.66 -7.69 -14.00
N GLY A 195 -7.73 -7.39 -12.71
CA GLY A 195 -7.58 -6.06 -12.13
C GLY A 195 -8.69 -5.07 -12.50
N SER A 196 -9.77 -5.54 -13.11
CA SER A 196 -10.83 -4.65 -13.61
C SER A 196 -11.73 -4.07 -12.51
N ASP A 197 -11.74 -4.69 -11.35
CA ASP A 197 -12.43 -4.24 -10.14
C ASP A 197 -11.59 -3.24 -9.34
N GLU A 198 -10.27 -3.20 -9.59
CA GLU A 198 -9.43 -2.25 -8.90
C GLU A 198 -9.51 -0.85 -9.49
N CYS A 199 -9.65 0.13 -8.60
CA CYS A 199 -9.51 1.52 -8.96
C CYS A 199 -8.02 1.81 -9.15
N TRP A 200 -7.68 2.27 -10.32
CA TRP A 200 -6.35 2.81 -10.54
C TRP A 200 -6.14 3.91 -9.51
N THR A 201 -5.47 3.57 -8.43
CA THR A 201 -5.11 4.54 -7.42
C THR A 201 -4.05 5.46 -8.04
N ALA A 202 -4.53 6.47 -8.74
CA ALA A 202 -3.78 7.70 -8.94
C ALA A 202 -3.48 8.36 -7.58
N SER A 203 -3.52 7.58 -6.49
CA SER A 203 -3.57 8.09 -5.12
C SER A 203 -2.33 8.87 -4.75
N SER A 204 -1.14 8.50 -5.17
CA SER A 204 0.06 9.30 -4.88
C SER A 204 0.10 10.60 -5.69
N ALA A 205 -0.29 10.58 -6.96
CA ALA A 205 -0.33 11.79 -7.79
C ALA A 205 -1.49 12.72 -7.39
N ILE A 206 -2.68 12.17 -7.12
CA ILE A 206 -3.84 12.97 -6.68
C ILE A 206 -3.63 13.53 -5.27
N ILE A 207 -3.09 12.74 -4.33
CA ILE A 207 -2.74 13.23 -3.00
C ILE A 207 -1.65 14.30 -3.11
N GLY A 208 -0.63 14.09 -3.94
CA GLY A 208 0.41 15.08 -4.22
C GLY A 208 -0.17 16.38 -4.79
N CYS A 209 -1.10 16.31 -5.74
CA CYS A 209 -1.78 17.47 -6.29
C CYS A 209 -2.66 18.20 -5.27
N ILE A 210 -3.41 17.47 -4.44
CA ILE A 210 -4.27 18.07 -3.39
C ILE A 210 -3.41 18.74 -2.31
N VAL A 211 -2.35 18.08 -1.84
CA VAL A 211 -1.42 18.64 -0.85
C VAL A 211 -0.69 19.84 -1.45
N GLY A 212 -0.20 19.73 -2.68
CA GLY A 212 0.46 20.85 -3.39
C GLY A 212 -0.45 22.06 -3.57
N ALA A 213 -1.72 21.83 -3.97
CA ALA A 213 -2.70 22.90 -4.11
C ALA A 213 -3.05 23.55 -2.77
N SER A 214 -3.19 22.79 -1.69
CA SER A 214 -3.48 23.33 -0.37
C SER A 214 -2.32 24.17 0.18
N VAL A 215 -1.07 23.73 0.01
CA VAL A 215 0.12 24.49 0.40
C VAL A 215 0.23 25.79 -0.39
N THR A 216 -0.02 25.77 -1.69
CA THR A 216 0.01 26.99 -2.53
C THR A 216 -1.07 27.99 -2.12
N VAL A 217 -2.28 27.55 -1.80
CA VAL A 217 -3.36 28.41 -1.29
C VAL A 217 -2.98 29.02 0.06
N CYS A 218 -2.41 28.24 0.98
CA CYS A 218 -1.94 28.75 2.28
C CYS A 218 -0.82 29.78 2.14
N LEU A 219 0.14 29.55 1.26
CA LEU A 219 1.21 30.52 0.99
C LEU A 219 0.66 31.81 0.36
N PHE A 220 -0.28 31.69 -0.58
CA PHE A 220 -0.91 32.85 -1.22
C PHE A 220 -1.72 33.68 -0.24
N THR A 221 -2.53 33.05 0.62
CA THR A 221 -3.29 33.74 1.65
C THR A 221 -2.39 34.39 2.70
N GLY A 222 -1.30 33.71 3.12
CA GLY A 222 -0.28 34.27 4.00
C GLY A 222 0.39 35.52 3.40
N LEU A 223 0.71 35.49 2.11
CA LEU A 223 1.34 36.59 1.38
C LEU A 223 0.38 37.78 1.25
N VAL A 224 -0.89 37.55 0.96
CA VAL A 224 -1.94 38.59 0.91
C VAL A 224 -2.11 39.27 2.26
N VAL A 225 -2.21 38.47 3.35
CA VAL A 225 -2.32 38.99 4.72
C VAL A 225 -1.08 39.83 5.08
N TYR A 226 0.12 39.32 4.76
CA TYR A 226 1.37 40.04 5.00
C TYR A 226 1.41 41.37 4.24
N CYS A 227 1.03 41.39 2.96
CA CYS A 227 0.97 42.64 2.16
C CYS A 227 -0.07 43.64 2.69
N CYS A 228 -1.24 43.15 3.13
CA CYS A 228 -2.27 44.01 3.74
C CYS A 228 -1.80 44.61 5.06
N CYS A 229 -1.13 43.83 5.92
CA CYS A 229 -0.58 44.31 7.18
C CYS A 229 0.56 45.32 6.97
N LYS A 230 1.41 45.11 5.93
CA LYS A 230 2.50 46.03 5.59
C LYS A 230 1.96 47.36 5.02
N ARG A 231 0.88 47.30 4.25
CA ARG A 231 0.23 48.49 3.67
C ARG A 231 -0.41 49.38 4.74
N ASN A 232 -0.98 48.78 5.79
CA ASN A 232 -1.62 49.47 6.90
C ASN A 232 -0.61 50.10 7.89
N LYS A 233 0.69 49.70 7.85
CA LYS A 233 1.74 50.33 8.70
C LYS A 233 2.35 51.57 8.10
N LYS A 234 2.19 51.85 6.78
CA LYS A 234 2.78 53.06 6.13
C LYS A 234 2.17 54.39 6.55
N PRO A 235 0.85 54.55 6.77
CA PRO A 235 0.31 55.84 7.15
C PRO A 235 0.69 56.33 8.55
N ALA A 236 1.06 55.43 9.48
CA ALA A 236 1.45 55.83 10.82
C ALA A 236 2.85 56.43 10.91
N LEU A 237 3.80 55.95 10.10
CA LEU A 237 5.16 56.48 10.03
C LEU A 237 5.24 57.84 9.31
N GLU A 238 4.32 58.11 8.36
CA GLU A 238 4.28 59.34 7.62
C GLU A 238 3.65 60.48 8.45
N LYS A 239 2.79 60.14 9.40
CA LYS A 239 2.17 61.10 10.32
C LYS A 239 3.12 61.55 11.45
N GLU A 240 3.99 60.63 11.93
CA GLU A 240 5.02 60.99 12.91
C GLU A 240 6.12 61.90 12.29
N ARG A 241 6.42 61.74 10.99
CA ARG A 241 7.41 62.54 10.26
C ARG A 241 6.90 63.97 9.97
N GLN A 242 5.60 64.19 9.85
CA GLN A 242 5.02 65.52 9.61
C GLN A 242 4.84 66.36 10.91
N GLU A 243 4.81 65.73 12.05
CA GLU A 243 4.72 66.43 13.36
C GLU A 243 6.10 66.97 13.82
N ASP A 244 7.21 66.32 13.38
CA ASP A 244 8.58 66.81 13.68
C ASP A 244 9.06 67.97 12.82
N GLU A 245 8.37 68.32 11.73
CA GLU A 245 8.78 69.40 10.79
C GLU A 245 8.09 70.74 11.03
N SER A 246 7.18 70.85 12.02
CA SER A 246 6.45 72.09 12.33
C SER A 246 6.91 72.81 13.62
N GLY A 247 8.10 72.48 14.12
CA GLY A 247 8.70 73.09 15.31
C GLY A 247 9.69 74.17 14.93
N SER A 248 9.28 75.43 15.03
CA SER A 248 9.88 76.75 15.03
C SER A 248 11.38 76.88 15.20
N PRO A 249 11.98 77.91 14.53
CA PRO A 249 13.41 78.18 14.63
C PRO A 249 13.74 79.07 15.85
N GLY A 250 14.46 78.44 16.76
CA GLY A 250 15.06 79.21 17.90
C GLY A 250 16.57 79.13 17.87
N ASN A 251 17.15 80.27 17.74
CA ASN A 251 18.57 80.62 17.82
C ASN A 251 19.36 79.97 18.97
N ILE A 252 20.65 79.76 18.74
CA ILE A 252 21.77 80.20 19.54
C ILE A 252 22.94 79.23 19.62
N SER A 253 24.08 79.74 19.12
CA SER A 253 25.45 79.69 19.59
C SER A 253 26.33 78.49 19.55
N TYR A 254 27.34 78.68 18.78
CA TYR A 254 28.69 78.19 18.84
C TYR A 254 29.25 77.69 20.14
N SER A 255 29.81 76.49 20.11
CA SER A 255 31.12 76.23 20.74
C SER A 255 31.72 74.98 20.08
N GLY A 256 32.85 75.17 19.45
CA GLY A 256 33.63 74.10 18.88
C GLY A 256 34.44 73.33 19.91
N TYR A 257 34.81 72.13 19.53
CA TYR A 257 36.14 71.52 19.79
C TYR A 257 36.27 70.28 18.87
N SER A 258 37.16 70.38 17.95
CA SER A 258 38.42 69.69 17.71
C SER A 258 38.43 68.17 17.67
N LEU A 259 38.61 67.67 16.50
CA LEU A 259 39.44 66.54 16.00
C LEU A 259 40.01 65.57 17.00
N THR A 260 39.70 64.26 16.79
CA THR A 260 40.77 63.24 16.65
C THR A 260 40.33 62.09 15.77
N ASN A 261 41.08 61.91 14.69
CA ASN A 261 41.07 60.74 13.84
C ASN A 261 41.63 59.54 14.59
N LYS A 262 40.91 58.39 14.48
CA LYS A 262 41.58 57.06 14.54
C LYS A 262 40.87 56.10 13.61
N PRO A 263 41.60 55.38 12.78
CA PRO A 263 41.01 54.37 11.87
C PRO A 263 40.72 53.07 12.64
N PHE A 264 39.54 52.51 12.43
CA PHE A 264 39.21 51.22 12.96
C PHE A 264 39.43 50.16 11.87
N THR A 265 40.39 49.29 12.14
CA THR A 265 40.80 48.17 11.33
C THR A 265 39.68 47.11 11.33
N SER A 266 39.33 46.65 10.14
CA SER A 266 38.49 45.50 9.90
C SER A 266 39.13 44.20 10.36
N SER A 267 38.54 43.50 11.30
CA SER A 267 38.84 42.11 11.57
C SER A 267 37.76 41.22 10.94
N ILE A 268 38.17 40.50 9.91
CA ILE A 268 37.39 39.47 9.23
C ILE A 268 37.33 38.28 10.12
N ALA A 269 36.15 37.96 10.62
CA ALA A 269 35.88 36.68 11.29
C ALA A 269 35.67 35.58 10.23
N LYS A 270 36.55 34.60 10.27
CA LYS A 270 36.50 33.39 9.44
C LYS A 270 35.30 32.50 9.85
N THR A 271 34.43 32.22 8.90
CA THR A 271 33.47 31.13 8.98
C THR A 271 34.17 29.80 8.75
N PRO A 272 33.86 28.71 9.52
CA PRO A 272 34.39 27.39 9.23
C PRO A 272 33.63 26.77 8.06
N SER A 273 34.39 26.42 7.02
CA SER A 273 33.94 25.60 5.90
C SER A 273 33.83 24.14 6.34
N TYR A 274 32.64 23.59 6.30
CA TYR A 274 32.43 22.16 6.37
C TYR A 274 32.64 21.54 4.99
N ASN A 275 33.73 20.80 4.85
CA ASN A 275 33.98 19.94 3.69
C ASN A 275 33.14 18.66 3.83
N TYR A 276 32.11 18.53 2.98
CA TYR A 276 31.43 17.26 2.75
C TYR A 276 32.19 16.50 1.66
N SER A 277 32.92 15.46 2.07
CA SER A 277 33.53 14.50 1.15
C SER A 277 32.44 13.52 0.67
N TYR A 278 32.10 13.61 -0.62
CA TYR A 278 31.25 12.65 -1.31
C TYR A 278 32.10 11.39 -1.60
N SER A 279 31.87 10.32 -0.86
CA SER A 279 32.45 9.00 -1.17
C SER A 279 31.54 8.31 -2.19
N SER A 280 31.95 8.26 -3.43
CA SER A 280 31.37 7.42 -4.48
C SER A 280 31.68 5.95 -4.17
N ARG A 281 30.66 5.20 -3.73
CA ARG A 281 30.74 3.73 -3.71
C ARG A 281 30.40 3.21 -5.11
N THR A 282 31.42 2.72 -5.76
CA THR A 282 31.36 1.89 -6.94
C THR A 282 30.54 0.62 -6.68
N ALA A 283 29.65 0.29 -7.63
CA ALA A 283 28.90 -0.95 -7.65
C ALA A 283 29.81 -2.18 -7.72
N PRO A 284 29.44 -3.30 -7.08
CA PRO A 284 30.22 -4.54 -7.21
C PRO A 284 30.04 -5.14 -8.61
N SER A 285 31.19 -5.39 -9.24
CA SER A 285 31.38 -6.13 -10.49
C SER A 285 30.83 -7.54 -10.38
N GLN A 286 30.09 -7.95 -11.40
CA GLN A 286 29.61 -9.32 -11.57
C GLN A 286 30.81 -10.29 -11.69
N ILE A 287 30.86 -11.26 -10.81
CA ILE A 287 31.79 -12.38 -10.88
C ILE A 287 31.21 -13.43 -11.81
N TRP A 288 31.80 -13.58 -12.98
CA TRP A 288 31.53 -14.71 -13.87
C TRP A 288 32.26 -15.94 -13.36
N ILE A 289 31.53 -16.93 -12.85
CA ILE A 289 32.09 -18.25 -12.53
C ILE A 289 32.04 -19.06 -13.83
N THR A 290 33.19 -19.24 -14.47
CA THR A 290 33.40 -20.21 -15.54
C THR A 290 33.48 -21.60 -14.93
N VAL A 291 32.48 -22.43 -15.23
CA VAL A 291 32.51 -23.87 -14.94
C VAL A 291 33.34 -24.57 -15.99
N PRO A 292 34.36 -25.36 -15.61
CA PRO A 292 35.13 -26.14 -16.62
C PRO A 292 34.32 -27.33 -17.17
N PRO A 293 34.53 -27.73 -18.41
CA PRO A 293 33.80 -28.85 -19.00
C PRO A 293 34.24 -30.19 -18.40
N SER A 294 33.29 -30.97 -17.90
CA SER A 294 33.51 -32.34 -17.45
C SER A 294 33.80 -33.25 -18.66
N SER A 295 34.94 -33.92 -18.60
CA SER A 295 35.42 -34.93 -19.53
C SER A 295 34.46 -36.11 -19.66
N SER A 296 34.17 -36.47 -20.91
CA SER A 296 33.54 -37.70 -21.33
C SER A 296 34.30 -38.94 -20.86
N TYR A 297 33.61 -39.86 -20.18
CA TYR A 297 34.01 -41.28 -20.20
C TYR A 297 32.88 -42.09 -20.82
N GLY A 298 33.24 -42.68 -21.97
CA GLY A 298 32.43 -43.66 -22.64
C GLY A 298 32.49 -45.01 -21.89
N GLY A 299 31.37 -45.73 -21.92
CA GLY A 299 31.25 -47.07 -21.40
C GLY A 299 30.03 -47.75 -22.02
N VAL A 300 30.23 -48.36 -23.20
CA VAL A 300 29.29 -49.28 -23.83
C VAL A 300 29.29 -50.59 -23.06
N THR A 301 28.11 -51.05 -22.60
CA THR A 301 27.85 -52.49 -22.43
C THR A 301 26.40 -52.80 -22.79
N LYS A 302 26.20 -53.49 -23.91
CA LYS A 302 25.04 -54.34 -24.23
C LYS A 302 25.08 -55.56 -23.33
N PHE A 303 23.93 -55.99 -22.80
CA PHE A 303 23.58 -57.43 -22.67
C PHE A 303 22.07 -57.57 -22.57
N SER A 304 21.55 -58.39 -23.45
CA SER A 304 20.45 -59.35 -23.57
C SER A 304 19.11 -58.94 -22.96
#